data_3c7b3b71f315a007d1c59573cb6d8756
#
_entry.id   3c7b3b71f315a007d1c59573cb6d8756
#
_cell.length_a   1.000
_cell.length_b   1.000
_cell.length_c   1.000
_cell.angle_alpha   90.00
_cell.angle_beta   90.00
_cell.angle_gamma   90.00
#
_symmetry.space_group_name_H-M   'P 1'
#
loop_
_entity.id
_entity.type
_entity.pdbx_description
1 polymer ?
#
loop_
_entity_poly.entity_id
_entity_poly.type
_entity_poly.pdbx_seq_one_letter_code
_entity_poly.pdbx_strand_id
1 'polypeptide(L)'
;MPLVVAFAVVLSVAAVAIFTLEHGNAGGKPTVMPISAPLDPYAGSLPLTSMKMSESANLAGGKVTYLDGHIANQGSRTVVAVTVQALFRNYAHEVAQNETLPLKLIRAREPYIDVQPVSAAPLRPGAEQDFRLIFDSVSPDWDGAYPEIRILHVDTR
;
A
#
# COMPACT_ATOMS: atom_id res chain seq x y z
N MET A 1 2.98 -54.07 5.92
CA MET A 1 1.99 -53.01 6.23
C MET A 1 2.59 -51.72 6.85
N PRO A 2 3.73 -51.69 7.60
CA PRO A 2 4.24 -50.43 8.14
C PRO A 2 4.85 -49.47 7.10
N LEU A 3 5.36 -50.01 5.99
CA LEU A 3 6.04 -49.17 4.95
C LEU A 3 5.03 -48.29 4.16
N VAL A 4 3.82 -48.78 3.93
CA VAL A 4 2.77 -48.04 3.19
C VAL A 4 2.23 -46.88 4.02
N VAL A 5 2.11 -47.06 5.34
CA VAL A 5 1.65 -45.98 6.26
C VAL A 5 2.70 -44.87 6.37
N ALA A 6 3.99 -45.23 6.42
CA ALA A 6 5.06 -44.25 6.45
C ALA A 6 5.13 -43.40 5.17
N PHE A 7 4.89 -43.99 4.00
CA PHE A 7 4.85 -43.27 2.72
C PHE A 7 3.66 -42.31 2.61
N ALA A 8 2.49 -42.70 3.12
CA ALA A 8 1.30 -41.85 3.14
C ALA A 8 1.46 -40.64 4.05
N VAL A 9 2.11 -40.80 5.21
CA VAL A 9 2.38 -39.71 6.13
C VAL A 9 3.39 -38.71 5.54
N VAL A 10 4.45 -39.16 4.89
CA VAL A 10 5.44 -38.29 4.24
C VAL A 10 4.80 -37.52 3.08
N LEU A 11 3.95 -38.16 2.27
CA LEU A 11 3.23 -37.47 1.18
C LEU A 11 2.25 -36.39 1.71
N SER A 12 1.54 -36.69 2.80
CA SER A 12 0.61 -35.73 3.39
C SER A 12 1.33 -34.52 4.02
N VAL A 13 2.47 -34.73 4.67
CA VAL A 13 3.29 -33.64 5.22
C VAL A 13 3.89 -32.80 4.10
N ALA A 14 4.36 -33.41 3.00
CA ALA A 14 4.85 -32.70 1.83
C ALA A 14 3.74 -31.88 1.15
N ALA A 15 2.53 -32.43 1.00
CA ALA A 15 1.39 -31.73 0.41
C ALA A 15 0.95 -30.52 1.28
N VAL A 16 0.94 -30.66 2.61
CA VAL A 16 0.64 -29.55 3.52
C VAL A 16 1.73 -28.48 3.46
N ALA A 17 3.02 -28.87 3.40
CA ALA A 17 4.12 -27.93 3.29
C ALA A 17 4.09 -27.15 1.95
N ILE A 18 3.77 -27.80 0.83
CA ILE A 18 3.63 -27.14 -0.47
C ILE A 18 2.41 -26.21 -0.45
N PHE A 19 1.28 -26.66 0.11
CA PHE A 19 0.08 -25.84 0.22
C PHE A 19 0.28 -24.60 1.10
N THR A 20 1.01 -24.69 2.19
CA THR A 20 1.36 -23.54 3.05
C THR A 20 2.37 -22.60 2.40
N LEU A 21 3.30 -23.12 1.58
CA LEU A 21 4.22 -22.30 0.79
C LEU A 21 3.51 -21.53 -0.34
N GLU A 22 2.49 -22.13 -0.96
CA GLU A 22 1.72 -21.46 -2.02
C GLU A 22 0.65 -20.50 -1.48
N HIS A 23 0.05 -20.78 -0.31
CA HIS A 23 -1.01 -19.96 0.28
C HIS A 23 -0.57 -19.06 1.44
N GLY A 24 0.64 -19.29 1.99
CA GLY A 24 1.22 -18.49 3.07
C GLY A 24 1.83 -17.16 2.62
N ASN A 25 1.87 -16.85 1.33
CA ASN A 25 2.51 -15.65 0.81
C ASN A 25 1.49 -14.64 0.27
N ALA A 26 0.39 -14.40 1.00
CA ALA A 26 -0.49 -13.25 0.77
C ALA A 26 0.13 -11.91 1.25
N GLY A 27 1.36 -11.93 1.76
CA GLY A 27 2.24 -10.80 1.85
C GLY A 27 3.02 -10.67 0.53
N GLY A 28 2.37 -10.21 -0.54
CA GLY A 28 3.07 -9.89 -1.79
C GLY A 28 4.23 -8.97 -1.47
N LYS A 29 5.46 -9.37 -1.85
CA LYS A 29 6.61 -8.46 -1.84
C LYS A 29 6.16 -7.19 -2.55
N PRO A 30 6.43 -5.99 -2.01
CA PRO A 30 6.07 -4.75 -2.68
C PRO A 30 6.65 -4.79 -4.09
N THR A 31 5.77 -4.81 -5.09
CA THR A 31 6.19 -4.78 -6.50
C THR A 31 6.64 -3.35 -6.76
N VAL A 32 7.94 -3.13 -6.76
CA VAL A 32 8.51 -1.82 -7.07
C VAL A 32 8.30 -1.56 -8.56
N MET A 33 7.37 -0.67 -8.88
CA MET A 33 7.13 -0.22 -10.26
C MET A 33 8.25 0.73 -10.69
N PRO A 34 8.66 0.73 -11.98
CA PRO A 34 9.63 1.68 -12.48
C PRO A 34 9.22 3.15 -12.18
N ILE A 35 10.20 4.02 -11.93
CA ILE A 35 9.96 5.46 -11.71
C ILE A 35 9.24 6.09 -12.92
N SER A 36 9.50 5.57 -14.11
CA SER A 36 8.89 5.98 -15.37
C SER A 36 7.52 5.34 -15.66
N ALA A 37 6.95 4.55 -14.71
CA ALA A 37 5.64 3.95 -14.93
C ALA A 37 4.60 5.03 -15.28
N PRO A 38 3.74 4.79 -16.30
CA PRO A 38 2.72 5.75 -16.67
C PRO A 38 1.71 5.93 -15.54
N LEU A 39 1.14 7.14 -15.45
CA LEU A 39 0.01 7.40 -14.56
C LEU A 39 -1.25 6.72 -15.11
N ASP A 40 -2.15 6.33 -14.20
CA ASP A 40 -3.47 5.88 -14.61
C ASP A 40 -4.22 7.02 -15.34
N PRO A 41 -4.92 6.74 -16.45
CA PRO A 41 -5.70 7.76 -17.15
C PRO A 41 -6.77 8.44 -16.26
N TYR A 42 -7.26 7.75 -15.24
CA TYR A 42 -8.25 8.31 -14.30
C TYR A 42 -7.61 9.12 -13.16
N ALA A 43 -6.28 9.11 -13.02
CA ALA A 43 -5.55 9.79 -11.95
C ALA A 43 -5.86 11.31 -11.90
N GLY A 44 -6.03 11.95 -13.06
CA GLY A 44 -6.39 13.37 -13.16
C GLY A 44 -7.74 13.72 -12.54
N SER A 45 -8.63 12.73 -12.36
CA SER A 45 -9.93 12.88 -11.69
C SER A 45 -9.88 12.62 -10.17
N LEU A 46 -8.70 12.30 -9.64
CA LEU A 46 -8.50 11.96 -8.22
C LEU A 46 -7.46 12.89 -7.58
N PRO A 47 -7.73 14.19 -7.42
CA PRO A 47 -6.79 15.08 -6.77
C PRO A 47 -6.51 14.63 -5.34
N LEU A 48 -5.21 14.60 -4.99
CA LEU A 48 -4.71 14.35 -3.64
C LEU A 48 -4.28 15.70 -3.05
N THR A 49 -4.80 16.05 -1.90
CA THR A 49 -4.59 17.36 -1.26
C THR A 49 -4.32 17.21 0.25
N SER A 50 -4.03 18.32 0.92
CA SER A 50 -3.91 18.41 2.38
C SER A 50 -2.93 17.40 3.00
N MET A 51 -1.80 17.18 2.32
CA MET A 51 -0.79 16.23 2.77
C MET A 51 -0.19 16.63 4.12
N LYS A 52 -0.07 15.66 5.03
CA LYS A 52 0.58 15.80 6.34
C LYS A 52 1.40 14.57 6.62
N MET A 53 2.66 14.75 7.03
CA MET A 53 3.52 13.66 7.45
C MET A 53 3.64 13.60 8.96
N SER A 54 3.77 12.39 9.48
CA SER A 54 4.07 12.11 10.88
C SER A 54 4.88 10.82 11.02
N GLU A 55 5.64 10.72 12.10
CA GLU A 55 6.41 9.52 12.42
C GLU A 55 5.99 8.97 13.78
N SER A 56 6.09 7.66 13.94
CA SER A 56 5.90 6.97 15.21
C SER A 56 6.99 5.92 15.38
N ALA A 57 7.54 5.82 16.59
CA ALA A 57 8.41 4.71 16.94
C ALA A 57 7.57 3.45 17.14
N ASN A 58 8.02 2.31 16.58
CA ASN A 58 7.45 1.03 16.88
C ASN A 58 8.12 0.39 18.09
N LEU A 59 7.49 -0.65 18.67
CA LEU A 59 8.00 -1.35 19.86
C LEU A 59 9.35 -2.04 19.64
N ALA A 60 9.74 -2.29 18.40
CA ALA A 60 11.03 -2.88 18.02
C ALA A 60 12.14 -1.83 17.81
N GLY A 61 11.88 -0.54 18.09
CA GLY A 61 12.82 0.56 17.95
C GLY A 61 12.94 1.10 16.52
N GLY A 62 12.14 0.59 15.56
CA GLY A 62 12.03 1.15 14.22
C GLY A 62 11.10 2.35 14.18
N LYS A 63 11.18 3.12 13.09
CA LYS A 63 10.28 4.23 12.80
C LYS A 63 9.31 3.83 11.69
N VAL A 64 8.05 4.17 11.88
CA VAL A 64 7.01 4.10 10.85
C VAL A 64 6.66 5.52 10.44
N THR A 65 6.68 5.79 9.15
CA THR A 65 6.30 7.09 8.59
C THR A 65 4.89 7.00 8.02
N TYR A 66 4.06 7.97 8.34
CA TYR A 66 2.69 8.09 7.84
C TYR A 66 2.58 9.32 6.96
N LEU A 67 1.89 9.18 5.84
CA LEU A 67 1.46 10.29 5.01
C LEU A 67 -0.07 10.29 4.95
N ASP A 68 -0.68 11.23 5.64
CA ASP A 68 -2.12 11.48 5.58
C ASP A 68 -2.40 12.50 4.48
N GLY A 69 -3.57 12.39 3.87
CA GLY A 69 -4.04 13.34 2.88
C GLY A 69 -5.53 13.22 2.66
N HIS A 70 -6.02 13.98 1.70
CA HIS A 70 -7.40 14.00 1.29
C HIS A 70 -7.49 13.62 -0.19
N ILE A 71 -8.40 12.71 -0.55
CA ILE A 71 -8.68 12.30 -1.92
C ILE A 71 -10.12 12.66 -2.27
N ALA A 72 -10.33 13.26 -3.45
CA ALA A 72 -11.65 13.53 -4.00
C ALA A 72 -11.84 12.78 -5.32
N ASN A 73 -13.02 12.24 -5.57
CA ASN A 73 -13.38 11.67 -6.87
C ASN A 73 -14.18 12.70 -7.68
N GLN A 74 -13.48 13.44 -8.52
CA GLN A 74 -14.07 14.44 -9.43
C GLN A 74 -14.52 13.84 -10.77
N GLY A 75 -14.32 12.54 -10.97
CA GLY A 75 -14.71 11.83 -12.19
C GLY A 75 -16.12 11.26 -12.09
N SER A 76 -16.51 10.49 -13.11
CA SER A 76 -17.87 9.98 -13.30
C SER A 76 -18.05 8.51 -12.89
N ARG A 77 -16.98 7.80 -12.52
CA ARG A 77 -17.00 6.37 -12.16
C ARG A 77 -16.80 6.19 -10.67
N THR A 78 -17.35 5.10 -10.11
CA THR A 78 -17.10 4.73 -8.71
C THR A 78 -15.74 4.04 -8.60
N VAL A 79 -14.82 4.61 -7.80
CA VAL A 79 -13.48 4.06 -7.55
C VAL A 79 -13.55 3.04 -6.43
N VAL A 80 -12.97 1.86 -6.66
CA VAL A 80 -12.95 0.73 -5.71
C VAL A 80 -11.55 0.34 -5.23
N ALA A 81 -10.50 0.73 -5.98
CA ALA A 81 -9.12 0.62 -5.53
C ALA A 81 -8.26 1.71 -6.16
N VAL A 82 -7.22 2.12 -5.46
CA VAL A 82 -6.20 3.07 -5.92
C VAL A 82 -4.84 2.55 -5.50
N THR A 83 -3.93 2.39 -6.46
CA THR A 83 -2.53 2.06 -6.21
C THR A 83 -1.67 3.28 -6.49
N VAL A 84 -0.85 3.64 -5.52
CA VAL A 84 0.05 4.79 -5.61
C VAL A 84 1.51 4.36 -5.58
N GLN A 85 2.36 5.17 -6.18
CA GLN A 85 3.81 5.13 -6.06
C GLN A 85 4.25 6.35 -5.25
N ALA A 86 5.10 6.12 -4.24
CA ALA A 86 5.73 7.15 -3.44
C ALA A 86 7.22 7.17 -3.76
N LEU A 87 7.73 8.34 -4.16
CA LEU A 87 9.15 8.56 -4.48
C LEU A 87 9.75 9.49 -3.43
N PHE A 88 10.62 8.96 -2.59
CA PHE A 88 11.40 9.72 -1.61
C PHE A 88 12.72 10.13 -2.23
N ARG A 89 13.14 11.39 -2.06
CA ARG A 89 14.37 11.92 -2.64
C ARG A 89 15.43 12.18 -1.58
N ASN A 90 16.69 12.15 -2.01
CA ASN A 90 17.83 12.58 -1.20
C ASN A 90 18.14 14.07 -1.45
N TYR A 91 19.12 14.61 -0.72
CA TYR A 91 19.57 16.00 -0.87
C TYR A 91 20.16 16.33 -2.26
N ALA A 92 20.51 15.33 -3.05
CA ALA A 92 20.91 15.48 -4.46
C ALA A 92 19.72 15.40 -5.43
N HIS A 93 18.47 15.36 -4.92
CA HIS A 93 17.22 15.17 -5.68
C HIS A 93 17.12 13.85 -6.42
N GLU A 94 17.97 12.88 -6.12
CA GLU A 94 17.87 11.52 -6.63
C GLU A 94 16.83 10.72 -5.84
N VAL A 95 16.28 9.65 -6.44
CA VAL A 95 15.32 8.78 -5.75
C VAL A 95 16.05 7.86 -4.79
N ALA A 96 15.92 8.13 -3.50
CA ALA A 96 16.45 7.31 -2.41
C ALA A 96 15.57 6.07 -2.12
N GLN A 97 14.25 6.19 -2.32
CA GLN A 97 13.29 5.09 -2.16
C GLN A 97 12.13 5.25 -3.12
N ASN A 98 11.72 4.12 -3.69
CA ASN A 98 10.56 3.99 -4.56
C ASN A 98 9.68 2.88 -4.01
N GLU A 99 8.45 3.19 -3.61
CA GLU A 99 7.53 2.25 -3.01
C GLU A 99 6.16 2.33 -3.69
N THR A 100 5.58 1.16 -3.98
CA THR A 100 4.26 1.04 -4.58
C THR A 100 3.32 0.36 -3.58
N LEU A 101 2.22 1.01 -3.24
CA LEU A 101 1.32 0.55 -2.20
C LEU A 101 -0.14 0.93 -2.49
N PRO A 102 -1.11 0.15 -1.94
CA PRO A 102 -2.52 0.52 -2.04
C PRO A 102 -2.82 1.72 -1.13
N LEU A 103 -3.57 2.68 -1.66
CA LEU A 103 -4.12 3.78 -0.87
C LEU A 103 -5.22 3.24 0.05
N LYS A 104 -5.15 3.56 1.34
CA LYS A 104 -6.15 3.17 2.34
C LYS A 104 -6.88 4.40 2.85
N LEU A 105 -8.20 4.31 2.98
CA LEU A 105 -9.03 5.38 3.53
C LEU A 105 -9.03 5.34 5.05
N ILE A 106 -9.06 6.51 5.69
CA ILE A 106 -9.23 6.63 7.13
C ILE A 106 -10.70 6.40 7.46
N ARG A 107 -11.00 5.35 8.23
CA ARG A 107 -12.34 5.02 8.70
C ARG A 107 -12.68 5.75 10.01
N ALA A 108 -11.73 5.80 10.95
CA ALA A 108 -11.88 6.45 12.24
C ALA A 108 -10.54 7.07 12.66
N ARG A 109 -10.60 8.13 13.49
CA ARG A 109 -9.42 8.79 14.03
C ARG A 109 -9.25 8.57 15.54
N GLU A 110 -10.30 8.18 16.23
CA GLU A 110 -10.30 7.93 17.67
C GLU A 110 -10.80 6.51 17.98
N PRO A 111 -10.22 5.84 19.01
CA PRO A 111 -9.12 6.29 19.90
C PRO A 111 -7.74 6.26 19.21
N TYR A 112 -7.63 5.64 18.04
CA TYR A 112 -6.46 5.61 17.17
C TYR A 112 -6.92 5.61 15.70
N ILE A 113 -6.01 5.99 14.79
CA ILE A 113 -6.36 6.04 13.38
C ILE A 113 -6.48 4.63 12.83
N ASP A 114 -7.68 4.31 12.37
CA ASP A 114 -8.02 3.06 11.73
C ASP A 114 -8.24 3.27 10.23
N VAL A 115 -7.72 2.36 9.40
CA VAL A 115 -7.76 2.44 7.95
C VAL A 115 -8.44 1.24 7.32
N GLN A 116 -9.04 1.45 6.16
CA GLN A 116 -9.72 0.43 5.37
C GLN A 116 -9.34 0.54 3.89
N PRO A 117 -9.44 -0.54 3.11
CA PRO A 117 -9.25 -0.45 1.66
C PRO A 117 -10.38 0.38 1.02
N VAL A 118 -10.09 1.00 -0.13
CA VAL A 118 -11.10 1.78 -0.89
C VAL A 118 -12.32 0.92 -1.26
N SER A 119 -12.12 -0.40 -1.48
CA SER A 119 -13.21 -1.34 -1.77
C SER A 119 -14.25 -1.46 -0.65
N ALA A 120 -13.86 -1.22 0.61
CA ALA A 120 -14.78 -1.24 1.76
C ALA A 120 -15.65 0.03 1.85
N ALA A 121 -15.18 1.16 1.30
CA ALA A 121 -15.91 2.42 1.20
C ALA A 121 -15.64 3.06 -0.16
N PRO A 122 -16.25 2.55 -1.25
CA PRO A 122 -15.99 3.03 -2.60
C PRO A 122 -16.27 4.52 -2.78
N LEU A 123 -15.34 5.22 -3.42
CA LEU A 123 -15.49 6.65 -3.71
C LEU A 123 -16.40 6.83 -4.94
N ARG A 124 -17.66 7.18 -4.69
CA ARG A 124 -18.62 7.54 -5.74
C ARG A 124 -18.24 8.87 -6.38
N PRO A 125 -18.75 9.19 -7.58
CA PRO A 125 -18.61 10.53 -8.14
C PRO A 125 -18.97 11.63 -7.14
N GLY A 126 -18.08 12.61 -6.94
CA GLY A 126 -18.22 13.69 -5.97
C GLY A 126 -17.91 13.31 -4.52
N ALA A 127 -17.58 12.06 -4.24
CA ALA A 127 -17.18 11.65 -2.88
C ALA A 127 -15.75 12.10 -2.55
N GLU A 128 -15.56 12.45 -1.28
CA GLU A 128 -14.27 12.88 -0.73
C GLU A 128 -13.99 12.08 0.54
N GLN A 129 -12.72 11.77 0.81
CA GLN A 129 -12.33 11.00 1.99
C GLN A 129 -10.87 11.29 2.37
N ASP A 130 -10.57 11.19 3.66
CA ASP A 130 -9.18 11.18 4.13
C ASP A 130 -8.55 9.82 3.87
N PHE A 131 -7.25 9.83 3.56
CA PHE A 131 -6.47 8.61 3.36
C PHE A 131 -5.19 8.62 4.20
N ARG A 132 -4.59 7.44 4.36
CA ARG A 132 -3.28 7.24 4.98
C ARG A 132 -2.44 6.27 4.16
N LEU A 133 -1.22 6.66 3.84
CA LEU A 133 -0.15 5.78 3.39
C LEU A 133 0.75 5.47 4.58
N ILE A 134 1.23 4.23 4.66
CA ILE A 134 2.04 3.72 5.78
C ILE A 134 3.34 3.18 5.20
N PHE A 135 4.46 3.72 5.66
CA PHE A 135 5.81 3.32 5.28
C PHE A 135 6.49 2.73 6.52
N ASP A 136 6.69 1.40 6.54
CA ASP A 136 7.27 0.69 7.67
C ASP A 136 8.74 1.07 7.93
N SER A 137 9.42 1.51 6.87
CA SER A 137 10.76 2.10 6.95
C SER A 137 10.96 3.06 5.79
N VAL A 138 11.67 4.15 6.03
CA VAL A 138 12.10 5.08 4.99
C VAL A 138 13.62 5.08 4.93
N SER A 139 14.18 5.21 3.72
CA SER A 139 15.64 5.23 3.49
C SER A 139 16.32 6.27 4.40
N PRO A 140 17.45 5.95 5.03
CA PRO A 140 18.22 6.92 5.80
C PRO A 140 18.76 8.07 4.94
N ASP A 141 18.84 7.88 3.62
CA ASP A 141 19.31 8.91 2.68
C ASP A 141 18.22 9.92 2.30
N TRP A 142 16.95 9.70 2.76
CA TRP A 142 15.85 10.63 2.49
C TRP A 142 16.10 12.01 3.13
N ASP A 143 15.82 13.06 2.37
CA ASP A 143 16.04 14.46 2.75
C ASP A 143 15.00 15.04 3.73
N GLY A 144 13.97 14.25 4.09
CA GLY A 144 12.87 14.68 4.98
C GLY A 144 11.75 15.45 4.27
N ALA A 145 11.86 15.73 2.97
CA ALA A 145 10.81 16.40 2.21
C ALA A 145 9.62 15.48 1.90
N TYR A 146 8.45 16.06 1.58
CA TYR A 146 7.30 15.27 1.17
C TYR A 146 7.63 14.41 -0.06
N PRO A 147 7.29 13.10 -0.03
CA PRO A 147 7.47 12.25 -1.21
C PRO A 147 6.55 12.69 -2.35
N GLU A 148 7.03 12.49 -3.57
CA GLU A 148 6.18 12.61 -4.76
C GLU A 148 5.21 11.42 -4.81
N ILE A 149 3.90 11.70 -4.81
CA ILE A 149 2.87 10.64 -4.88
C ILE A 149 2.27 10.63 -6.28
N ARG A 150 2.30 9.43 -6.91
CA ARG A 150 1.83 9.18 -8.27
C ARG A 150 0.77 8.09 -8.23
N ILE A 151 -0.39 8.31 -8.85
CA ILE A 151 -1.44 7.29 -8.99
C ILE A 151 -1.12 6.46 -10.24
N LEU A 152 -0.76 5.19 -10.03
CA LEU A 152 -0.36 4.27 -11.09
C LEU A 152 -1.51 3.41 -11.59
N HIS A 153 -2.50 3.12 -10.75
CA HIS A 153 -3.63 2.27 -11.12
C HIS A 153 -4.88 2.62 -10.32
N VAL A 154 -6.03 2.60 -11.01
CA VAL A 154 -7.35 2.88 -10.45
C VAL A 154 -8.34 1.84 -10.94
N ASP A 155 -8.90 1.06 -10.01
CA ASP A 155 -10.02 0.18 -10.33
C ASP A 155 -11.34 0.93 -10.16
N THR A 156 -12.19 0.85 -11.17
CA THR A 156 -13.50 1.53 -11.19
C THR A 156 -14.62 0.56 -11.55
N ARG A 157 -15.83 0.89 -11.19
CA ARG A 157 -17.06 0.18 -11.56
C ARG A 157 -18.18 1.17 -11.89
#